data_3ad10d6b36c102c724cf4cc3fdd35abc
#
_entry.id   3ad10d6b36c102c724cf4cc3fdd35abc
#
_cell.length_a   1.000
_cell.length_b   1.000
_cell.length_c   1.000
_cell.angle_alpha   90.00
_cell.angle_beta   90.00
_cell.angle_gamma   90.00
#
_symmetry.space_group_name_H-M   'P 1'
#
loop_
_entity.id
_entity.type
_entity.pdbx_description
1 polymer ?
#
loop_
_entity_poly.entity_id
_entity_poly.type
_entity_poly.pdbx_seq_one_letter_code
_entity_poly.pdbx_strand_id
1 'polypeptide(L)'
;MRIIFSIALFLTALHAAAQKIENIIVVTTDGLRWQEVYGGMDSAIANNKKFHKGDSTYIFKQYWAATAEERRQKLLPFTWSTVAAKGQLYGNRKYGNFVNNANPYWFSYPGYSEIMTGYADTSINSNSYKPNPHVTVLEFLNQQQKLKGKVAAFGAWEAFNRILNEE
;
A
#
# COMPACT_ATOMS: atom_id res chain seq x y z
N MET A 1 -32.98 -39.09 -11.59
CA MET A 1 -32.90 -37.67 -11.94
C MET A 1 -32.14 -36.83 -10.95
N ARG A 2 -32.36 -36.93 -9.63
CA ARG A 2 -31.63 -36.13 -8.60
C ARG A 2 -30.12 -36.36 -8.56
N ILE A 3 -29.62 -37.56 -8.75
CA ILE A 3 -28.17 -37.89 -8.70
C ILE A 3 -27.44 -37.33 -9.92
N ILE A 4 -28.05 -37.35 -11.11
CA ILE A 4 -27.44 -36.80 -12.32
C ILE A 4 -27.27 -35.26 -12.22
N PHE A 5 -28.23 -34.58 -11.60
CA PHE A 5 -28.14 -33.15 -11.35
C PHE A 5 -27.03 -32.77 -10.37
N SER A 6 -26.78 -33.57 -9.33
CA SER A 6 -25.72 -33.38 -8.36
C SER A 6 -24.32 -33.58 -8.96
N ILE A 7 -24.19 -34.57 -9.87
CA ILE A 7 -22.90 -34.83 -10.57
C ILE A 7 -22.61 -33.72 -11.58
N ALA A 8 -23.61 -33.21 -12.29
CA ALA A 8 -23.45 -32.10 -13.24
C ALA A 8 -23.04 -30.79 -12.50
N LEU A 9 -23.61 -30.52 -11.30
CA LEU A 9 -23.25 -29.37 -10.48
C LEU A 9 -21.79 -29.47 -9.91
N PHE A 10 -21.35 -30.68 -9.61
CA PHE A 10 -19.98 -30.93 -9.14
C PHE A 10 -18.94 -30.78 -10.26
N LEU A 11 -19.27 -31.18 -11.48
CA LEU A 11 -18.40 -31.03 -12.66
C LEU A 11 -18.24 -29.57 -13.11
N THR A 12 -19.24 -28.73 -12.94
CA THR A 12 -19.12 -27.28 -13.24
C THR A 12 -18.29 -26.51 -12.22
N ALA A 13 -18.20 -26.98 -10.98
CA ALA A 13 -17.35 -26.36 -9.94
C ALA A 13 -15.84 -26.59 -10.18
N LEU A 14 -15.47 -27.60 -10.96
CA LEU A 14 -14.05 -27.91 -11.24
C LEU A 14 -13.40 -27.03 -12.33
N HIS A 15 -14.18 -26.16 -12.97
CA HIS A 15 -13.69 -25.24 -14.02
C HIS A 15 -13.46 -23.81 -13.51
N ALA A 16 -13.32 -23.60 -12.20
CA ALA A 16 -12.71 -22.38 -11.69
C ALA A 16 -11.22 -22.43 -12.03
N ALA A 17 -10.87 -22.15 -13.28
CA ALA A 17 -9.49 -21.97 -13.69
C ALA A 17 -8.93 -20.81 -12.86
N ALA A 18 -8.16 -21.14 -11.83
CA ALA A 18 -7.44 -20.14 -11.08
C ALA A 18 -6.58 -19.36 -12.09
N GLN A 19 -6.87 -18.07 -12.19
CA GLN A 19 -6.12 -17.19 -13.07
C GLN A 19 -4.65 -17.23 -12.64
N LYS A 20 -3.77 -17.66 -13.54
CA LYS A 20 -2.34 -17.75 -13.24
C LYS A 20 -1.81 -16.33 -13.00
N ILE A 21 -1.38 -16.05 -11.77
CA ILE A 21 -0.70 -14.80 -11.46
C ILE A 21 0.70 -14.86 -12.10
N GLU A 22 0.96 -13.95 -13.01
CA GLU A 22 2.26 -13.87 -13.72
C GLU A 22 3.18 -12.84 -13.07
N ASN A 23 2.65 -11.74 -12.57
CA ASN A 23 3.41 -10.65 -11.95
C ASN A 23 2.72 -10.16 -10.69
N ILE A 24 3.50 -9.78 -9.69
CA ILE A 24 3.05 -9.05 -8.51
C ILE A 24 3.80 -7.73 -8.48
N ILE A 25 3.07 -6.63 -8.48
CA ILE A 25 3.62 -5.28 -8.39
C ILE A 25 3.17 -4.69 -7.07
N VAL A 26 4.13 -4.34 -6.21
CA VAL A 26 3.88 -3.64 -4.95
C VAL A 26 4.25 -2.18 -5.13
N VAL A 27 3.30 -1.28 -4.91
CA VAL A 27 3.52 0.16 -4.96
C VAL A 27 3.37 0.72 -3.55
N THR A 28 4.44 1.32 -3.03
CA THR A 28 4.43 1.98 -1.73
C THR A 28 4.54 3.49 -1.91
N THR A 29 3.73 4.24 -1.18
CA THR A 29 3.76 5.70 -1.16
C THR A 29 4.06 6.18 0.24
N ASP A 30 5.16 6.93 0.40
CA ASP A 30 5.51 7.53 1.68
C ASP A 30 4.64 8.76 1.97
N GLY A 31 4.31 8.97 3.24
CA GLY A 31 3.58 10.15 3.69
C GLY A 31 2.09 10.18 3.36
N LEU A 32 1.53 9.18 2.69
CA LEU A 32 0.10 9.12 2.39
C LEU A 32 -0.66 8.57 3.60
N ARG A 33 -1.50 9.41 4.23
CA ARG A 33 -2.26 9.03 5.42
C ARG A 33 -3.63 8.46 5.03
N TRP A 34 -4.19 7.62 5.89
CA TRP A 34 -5.55 7.08 5.72
C TRP A 34 -6.62 8.18 5.65
N GLN A 35 -6.38 9.33 6.30
CA GLN A 35 -7.29 10.48 6.28
C GLN A 35 -7.48 11.01 4.85
N GLU A 36 -6.40 11.18 4.09
CA GLU A 36 -6.47 11.62 2.70
C GLU A 36 -7.08 10.53 1.81
N VAL A 37 -6.74 9.28 2.04
CA VAL A 37 -7.30 8.17 1.25
C VAL A 37 -8.82 8.12 1.37
N TYR A 38 -9.36 8.19 2.58
CA TYR A 38 -10.80 8.02 2.83
C TYR A 38 -11.59 9.32 3.02
N GLY A 39 -10.94 10.41 3.35
CA GLY A 39 -11.55 11.71 3.58
C GLY A 39 -11.30 12.73 2.47
N GLY A 40 -10.31 12.48 1.62
CA GLY A 40 -9.86 13.43 0.61
C GLY A 40 -9.10 14.61 1.22
N MET A 41 -9.13 15.74 0.55
CA MET A 41 -8.46 16.96 0.99
C MET A 41 -8.88 17.37 2.41
N ASP A 42 -7.88 17.62 3.26
CA ASP A 42 -8.06 18.20 4.59
C ASP A 42 -7.96 19.73 4.51
N SER A 43 -9.06 20.42 4.84
CA SER A 43 -9.14 21.87 4.76
C SER A 43 -8.24 22.59 5.78
N ALA A 44 -8.00 21.99 6.96
CA ALA A 44 -7.14 22.57 7.97
C ALA A 44 -5.67 22.57 7.51
N ILE A 45 -5.23 21.47 6.89
CA ILE A 45 -3.89 21.37 6.30
C ILE A 45 -3.76 22.32 5.11
N ALA A 46 -4.75 22.36 4.24
CA ALA A 46 -4.73 23.20 3.04
C ALA A 46 -4.76 24.71 3.35
N ASN A 47 -5.29 25.11 4.50
CA ASN A 47 -5.27 26.50 4.99
C ASN A 47 -3.98 26.87 5.75
N ASN A 48 -3.17 25.90 6.12
CA ASN A 48 -1.99 26.15 6.96
C ASN A 48 -0.72 26.22 6.14
N LYS A 49 -0.16 27.43 5.99
CA LYS A 49 1.06 27.72 5.24
C LYS A 49 2.31 26.94 5.72
N LYS A 50 2.27 26.33 6.90
CA LYS A 50 3.36 25.45 7.35
C LYS A 50 3.44 24.15 6.54
N PHE A 51 2.34 23.72 5.93
CA PHE A 51 2.24 22.46 5.19
C PHE A 51 2.30 22.64 3.67
N HIS A 52 2.19 23.85 3.17
CA HIS A 52 2.30 24.14 1.74
C HIS A 52 2.93 25.51 1.49
N LYS A 53 3.68 25.63 0.40
CA LYS A 53 4.26 26.90 -0.06
C LYS A 53 3.43 27.58 -1.16
N GLY A 54 2.38 26.89 -1.62
CA GLY A 54 1.57 27.32 -2.75
C GLY A 54 0.37 28.17 -2.35
N ASP A 55 -0.52 28.37 -3.31
CA ASP A 55 -1.77 29.06 -3.16
C ASP A 55 -2.87 28.11 -2.65
N SER A 56 -3.36 28.38 -1.46
CA SER A 56 -4.47 27.61 -0.88
C SER A 56 -5.74 27.71 -1.73
N THR A 57 -5.99 28.82 -2.40
CA THR A 57 -7.14 29.00 -3.29
C THR A 57 -7.08 27.99 -4.45
N TYR A 58 -5.89 27.78 -5.03
CA TYR A 58 -5.69 26.76 -6.06
C TYR A 58 -5.99 25.36 -5.53
N ILE A 59 -5.46 25.01 -4.34
CA ILE A 59 -5.67 23.71 -3.70
C ILE A 59 -7.16 23.46 -3.47
N PHE A 60 -7.88 24.45 -2.93
CA PHE A 60 -9.33 24.36 -2.73
C PHE A 60 -10.09 24.18 -4.03
N LYS A 61 -9.76 24.95 -5.07
CA LYS A 61 -10.40 24.84 -6.39
C LYS A 61 -10.25 23.44 -6.98
N GLN A 62 -9.08 22.82 -6.82
CA GLN A 62 -8.79 21.52 -7.41
C GLN A 62 -9.42 20.36 -6.61
N TYR A 63 -9.32 20.39 -5.29
CA TYR A 63 -9.54 19.20 -4.47
C TYR A 63 -10.68 19.30 -3.48
N TRP A 64 -11.24 20.51 -3.26
CA TRP A 64 -12.33 20.69 -2.32
C TRP A 64 -13.68 20.26 -2.91
N ALA A 65 -14.50 19.67 -2.05
CA ALA A 65 -15.93 19.42 -2.26
C ALA A 65 -16.65 19.31 -0.91
N ALA A 66 -17.97 19.33 -0.91
CA ALA A 66 -18.78 19.33 0.30
C ALA A 66 -18.65 18.00 1.07
N THR A 67 -18.65 16.87 0.37
CA THR A 67 -18.60 15.56 0.97
C THR A 67 -17.17 14.96 0.94
N ALA A 68 -16.89 14.07 1.88
CA ALA A 68 -15.62 13.33 1.90
C ALA A 68 -15.47 12.43 0.65
N GLU A 69 -16.56 11.89 0.19
CA GLU A 69 -16.65 11.04 -1.01
C GLU A 69 -16.19 11.80 -2.26
N GLU A 70 -16.69 12.98 -2.46
CA GLU A 70 -16.30 13.84 -3.60
C GLU A 70 -14.85 14.32 -3.47
N ARG A 71 -14.40 14.72 -2.25
CA ARG A 71 -13.00 15.16 -2.02
C ARG A 71 -12.00 14.05 -2.31
N ARG A 72 -12.25 12.81 -1.84
CA ARG A 72 -11.33 11.70 -2.06
C ARG A 72 -11.28 11.29 -3.53
N GLN A 73 -12.40 11.38 -4.26
CA GLN A 73 -12.42 11.15 -5.70
C GLN A 73 -11.63 12.19 -6.48
N LYS A 74 -11.69 13.46 -6.07
CA LYS A 74 -10.89 14.52 -6.66
C LYS A 74 -9.39 14.38 -6.36
N LEU A 75 -9.05 13.98 -5.13
CA LEU A 75 -7.66 13.85 -4.70
C LEU A 75 -6.98 12.59 -5.27
N LEU A 76 -7.69 11.47 -5.26
CA LEU A 76 -7.20 10.15 -5.64
C LEU A 76 -8.14 9.48 -6.65
N PRO A 77 -8.30 10.06 -7.86
CA PRO A 77 -9.29 9.59 -8.83
C PRO A 77 -9.07 8.14 -9.24
N PHE A 78 -7.83 7.73 -9.51
CA PHE A 78 -7.52 6.34 -9.88
C PHE A 78 -7.86 5.35 -8.75
N THR A 79 -7.52 5.70 -7.51
CA THR A 79 -7.82 4.84 -6.36
C THR A 79 -9.31 4.59 -6.22
N TRP A 80 -10.15 5.63 -6.42
CA TRP A 80 -11.59 5.51 -6.21
C TRP A 80 -12.35 5.03 -7.43
N SER A 81 -11.91 5.38 -8.66
CA SER A 81 -12.57 4.94 -9.89
C SER A 81 -12.15 3.52 -10.32
N THR A 82 -10.97 3.08 -9.95
CA THR A 82 -10.40 1.82 -10.43
C THR A 82 -10.10 0.85 -9.30
N VAL A 83 -9.26 1.23 -8.34
CA VAL A 83 -8.84 0.28 -7.28
C VAL A 83 -10.02 -0.08 -6.38
N ALA A 84 -10.80 0.90 -5.90
CA ALA A 84 -11.96 0.63 -5.07
C ALA A 84 -13.08 -0.11 -5.79
N ALA A 85 -13.23 0.14 -7.10
CA ALA A 85 -14.29 -0.48 -7.91
C ALA A 85 -13.96 -1.91 -8.35
N LYS A 86 -12.69 -2.25 -8.56
CA LYS A 86 -12.24 -3.53 -9.12
C LYS A 86 -11.41 -4.38 -8.17
N GLY A 87 -10.95 -3.80 -7.08
CA GLY A 87 -10.11 -4.43 -6.06
C GLY A 87 -10.68 -4.28 -4.66
N GLN A 88 -9.79 -4.20 -3.67
CA GLN A 88 -10.14 -4.08 -2.26
C GLN A 88 -9.35 -2.95 -1.62
N LEU A 89 -9.98 -2.19 -0.72
CA LEU A 89 -9.36 -1.16 0.10
C LEU A 89 -9.52 -1.50 1.58
N TYR A 90 -8.40 -1.49 2.31
CA TYR A 90 -8.35 -1.72 3.74
C TYR A 90 -7.85 -0.46 4.48
N GLY A 91 -8.11 -0.39 5.78
CA GLY A 91 -7.60 0.69 6.63
C GLY A 91 -8.55 1.88 6.81
N ASN A 92 -9.84 1.74 6.45
CA ASN A 92 -10.82 2.78 6.76
C ASN A 92 -11.21 2.74 8.23
N ARG A 93 -10.58 3.57 9.04
CA ARG A 93 -10.79 3.62 10.50
C ARG A 93 -12.19 4.04 10.90
N LYS A 94 -12.95 4.72 10.04
CA LYS A 94 -14.35 5.07 10.30
C LYS A 94 -15.26 3.84 10.44
N TYR A 95 -14.84 2.70 9.88
CA TYR A 95 -15.54 1.42 9.97
C TYR A 95 -14.83 0.42 10.88
N GLY A 96 -13.91 0.88 11.75
CA GLY A 96 -13.15 -0.01 12.63
C GLY A 96 -12.12 -0.88 11.91
N ASN A 97 -11.82 -0.59 10.65
CA ASN A 97 -10.83 -1.32 9.87
C ASN A 97 -9.46 -0.65 10.03
N PHE A 98 -8.56 -1.31 10.75
CA PHE A 98 -7.24 -0.77 11.08
C PHE A 98 -6.16 -1.53 10.31
N VAL A 99 -5.31 -0.76 9.63
CA VAL A 99 -4.03 -1.21 9.09
C VAL A 99 -2.96 -0.30 9.67
N ASN A 100 -2.08 -0.87 10.49
CA ASN A 100 -1.07 -0.12 11.24
C ASN A 100 0.27 -0.82 11.15
N ASN A 101 1.35 -0.04 11.24
CA ASN A 101 2.64 -0.56 11.64
C ASN A 101 2.61 -0.88 13.14
N ALA A 102 3.33 -1.91 13.55
CA ALA A 102 3.48 -2.29 14.95
C ALA A 102 4.66 -1.59 15.62
N ASN A 103 5.67 -1.12 14.85
CA ASN A 103 6.76 -0.35 15.41
C ASN A 103 6.27 1.02 15.94
N PRO A 104 6.86 1.56 17.03
CA PRO A 104 6.42 2.80 17.65
C PRO A 104 6.98 4.06 16.98
N TYR A 105 7.78 3.95 15.94
CA TYR A 105 8.53 5.05 15.37
C TYR A 105 7.81 5.76 14.24
N TRP A 106 8.06 7.07 14.13
CA TRP A 106 7.52 7.95 13.08
C TRP A 106 8.59 8.21 12.01
N PHE A 107 9.32 7.16 11.65
CA PHE A 107 10.36 7.19 10.64
C PHE A 107 10.04 6.21 9.51
N SER A 108 10.44 6.59 8.31
CA SER A 108 10.16 5.79 7.11
C SER A 108 10.94 4.47 7.10
N TYR A 109 12.21 4.48 7.49
CA TYR A 109 13.04 3.27 7.51
C TYR A 109 12.43 2.15 8.36
N PRO A 110 12.08 2.35 9.65
CA PRO A 110 11.41 1.31 10.45
C PRO A 110 10.11 0.81 9.82
N GLY A 111 9.32 1.71 9.24
CA GLY A 111 8.08 1.35 8.56
C GLY A 111 8.29 0.48 7.33
N TYR A 112 9.23 0.85 6.46
CA TYR A 112 9.58 0.04 5.30
C TYR A 112 10.21 -1.30 5.68
N SER A 113 11.08 -1.32 6.70
CA SER A 113 11.63 -2.56 7.23
C SER A 113 10.51 -3.51 7.66
N GLU A 114 9.55 -3.02 8.44
CA GLU A 114 8.40 -3.82 8.88
C GLU A 114 7.56 -4.33 7.71
N ILE A 115 7.27 -3.48 6.71
CA ILE A 115 6.52 -3.88 5.50
C ILE A 115 7.25 -4.99 4.74
N MET A 116 8.57 -4.89 4.61
CA MET A 116 9.37 -5.81 3.78
C MET A 116 9.78 -7.08 4.51
N THR A 117 9.78 -7.09 5.85
CA THR A 117 10.19 -8.26 6.65
C THR A 117 9.02 -8.93 7.37
N GLY A 118 7.88 -8.23 7.52
CA GLY A 118 6.76 -8.67 8.37
C GLY A 118 7.08 -8.63 9.86
N TYR A 119 8.17 -7.96 10.28
CA TYR A 119 8.63 -7.92 11.65
C TYR A 119 8.96 -6.49 12.12
N ALA A 120 8.35 -6.09 13.24
CA ALA A 120 8.59 -4.79 13.87
C ALA A 120 9.80 -4.87 14.81
N ASP A 121 10.98 -4.54 14.31
CA ASP A 121 12.20 -4.47 15.10
C ASP A 121 12.38 -3.08 15.72
N THR A 122 12.25 -2.99 17.05
CA THR A 122 12.40 -1.72 17.78
C THR A 122 13.84 -1.21 17.85
N SER A 123 14.83 -2.00 17.48
CA SER A 123 16.21 -1.51 17.34
C SER A 123 16.40 -0.65 16.09
N ILE A 124 15.56 -0.82 15.07
CA ILE A 124 15.53 0.02 13.87
C ILE A 124 14.71 1.26 14.17
N ASN A 125 15.35 2.33 14.60
CA ASN A 125 14.70 3.48 15.24
C ASN A 125 14.96 4.83 14.57
N SER A 126 15.54 4.84 13.37
CA SER A 126 15.83 6.07 12.62
C SER A 126 15.95 5.83 11.13
N ASN A 127 15.87 6.90 10.33
CA ASN A 127 16.13 6.86 8.88
C ASN A 127 17.63 6.67 8.54
N SER A 128 18.52 6.87 9.51
CA SER A 128 19.97 6.70 9.35
C SER A 128 20.47 5.35 9.83
N TYR A 129 19.59 4.37 9.95
CA TYR A 129 19.96 3.03 10.40
C TYR A 129 20.92 2.35 9.39
N LYS A 130 21.79 1.49 9.92
CA LYS A 130 22.69 0.62 9.13
C LYS A 130 21.88 -0.35 8.25
N PRO A 131 22.51 -1.17 7.38
CA PRO A 131 21.78 -2.19 6.61
C PRO A 131 20.86 -3.03 7.48
N ASN A 132 19.71 -3.40 6.94
CA ASN A 132 18.65 -4.14 7.63
C ASN A 132 19.20 -5.50 8.11
N PRO A 133 19.10 -5.84 9.40
CA PRO A 133 19.58 -7.13 9.89
C PRO A 133 18.69 -8.31 9.50
N HIS A 134 17.52 -8.03 8.93
CA HIS A 134 16.51 -9.05 8.61
C HIS A 134 16.42 -9.28 7.12
N VAL A 135 16.20 -10.53 6.73
CA VAL A 135 15.94 -10.90 5.34
C VAL A 135 14.58 -10.35 4.92
N THR A 136 14.55 -9.57 3.87
CA THR A 136 13.33 -9.02 3.29
C THR A 136 12.60 -10.06 2.43
N VAL A 137 11.31 -9.83 2.19
CA VAL A 137 10.54 -10.66 1.27
C VAL A 137 11.14 -10.68 -0.15
N LEU A 138 11.78 -9.59 -0.57
CA LEU A 138 12.41 -9.49 -1.89
C LEU A 138 13.66 -10.38 -1.96
N GLU A 139 14.52 -10.35 -0.96
CA GLU A 139 15.67 -11.26 -0.85
C GLU A 139 15.22 -12.73 -0.81
N PHE A 140 14.24 -13.03 0.06
CA PHE A 140 13.67 -14.36 0.16
C PHE A 140 13.15 -14.87 -1.19
N LEU A 141 12.41 -14.05 -1.92
CA LEU A 141 11.90 -14.42 -3.24
C LEU A 141 13.03 -14.59 -4.27
N ASN A 142 14.03 -13.70 -4.26
CA ASN A 142 15.16 -13.79 -5.18
C ASN A 142 16.05 -15.02 -4.93
N GLN A 143 16.06 -15.57 -3.71
CA GLN A 143 16.74 -16.82 -3.37
C GLN A 143 16.02 -18.06 -3.90
N GLN A 144 14.72 -17.95 -4.24
CA GLN A 144 13.99 -19.08 -4.81
C GLN A 144 14.42 -19.35 -6.24
N GLN A 145 14.81 -20.58 -6.56
CA GLN A 145 15.36 -20.97 -7.88
C GLN A 145 14.50 -20.49 -9.07
N LYS A 146 13.15 -20.56 -8.93
CA LYS A 146 12.21 -20.15 -10.00
C LYS A 146 12.08 -18.65 -10.16
N LEU A 147 12.44 -17.86 -9.15
CA LEU A 147 12.27 -16.41 -9.08
C LEU A 147 13.61 -15.66 -9.12
N LYS A 148 14.72 -16.36 -9.05
CA LYS A 148 16.06 -15.76 -9.10
C LYS A 148 16.22 -14.87 -10.35
N GLY A 149 16.60 -13.62 -10.13
CA GLY A 149 16.76 -12.62 -11.19
C GLY A 149 15.44 -12.08 -11.76
N LYS A 150 14.29 -12.39 -11.13
CA LYS A 150 12.96 -11.87 -11.51
C LYS A 150 12.38 -10.91 -10.47
N VAL A 151 13.13 -10.61 -9.43
CA VAL A 151 12.75 -9.68 -8.38
C VAL A 151 13.50 -8.38 -8.60
N ALA A 152 12.78 -7.27 -8.61
CA ALA A 152 13.35 -5.93 -8.75
C ALA A 152 12.68 -4.95 -7.79
N ALA A 153 13.44 -3.97 -7.33
CA ALA A 153 12.93 -2.86 -6.55
C ALA A 153 13.38 -1.53 -7.21
N PHE A 154 12.52 -0.53 -7.15
CA PHE A 154 12.78 0.82 -7.64
C PHE A 154 12.45 1.80 -6.53
N GLY A 155 13.40 2.58 -6.10
CA GLY A 155 13.25 3.56 -5.04
C GLY A 155 13.92 4.89 -5.39
N ALA A 156 13.34 6.01 -4.97
CA ALA A 156 13.89 7.34 -5.20
C ALA A 156 14.70 7.87 -3.99
N TRP A 157 14.85 7.06 -2.96
CA TRP A 157 15.58 7.41 -1.73
C TRP A 157 16.73 6.43 -1.50
N GLU A 158 17.93 6.93 -1.24
CA GLU A 158 19.16 6.15 -1.06
C GLU A 158 19.10 5.16 0.11
N ALA A 159 18.21 5.38 1.08
CA ALA A 159 18.06 4.44 2.19
C ALA A 159 17.49 3.08 1.77
N PHE A 160 16.85 2.98 0.60
CA PHE A 160 16.33 1.70 0.12
C PHE A 160 17.42 0.66 -0.08
N ASN A 161 18.64 1.05 -0.45
CA ASN A 161 19.77 0.11 -0.54
C ASN A 161 20.02 -0.59 0.80
N ARG A 162 19.91 0.14 1.92
CA ARG A 162 20.07 -0.41 3.26
C ARG A 162 18.84 -1.14 3.77
N ILE A 163 17.65 -0.67 3.42
CA ILE A 163 16.37 -1.28 3.82
C ILE A 163 16.22 -2.66 3.17
N LEU A 164 16.64 -2.79 1.91
CA LEU A 164 16.47 -3.98 1.08
C LEU A 164 17.73 -4.85 1.01
N ASN A 165 18.82 -4.47 1.69
CA ASN A 165 20.11 -5.19 1.66
C ASN A 165 20.63 -5.37 0.23
N GLU A 166 20.62 -4.32 -0.57
CA GLU A 166 21.26 -4.30 -1.87
C GLU A 166 22.78 -4.28 -1.66
N GLU A 167 23.48 -5.33 -2.15
CA GLU A 167 24.94 -5.42 -2.18
C GLU A 167 25.50 -4.79 -3.46
#